data_312f41cfb206c1573ee66f8d680a99c0
#
_entry.id   312f41cfb206c1573ee66f8d680a99c0
#
_cell.length_a   1.000
_cell.length_b   1.000
_cell.length_c   1.000
_cell.angle_alpha   90.00
_cell.angle_beta   90.00
_cell.angle_gamma   90.00
#
_symmetry.space_group_name_H-M   'P 1'
#
loop_
_entity.id
_entity.type
_entity.pdbx_description
1 polymer ?
#
loop_
_entity_poly.entity_id
_entity_poly.type
_entity_poly.pdbx_seq_one_letter_code
_entity_poly.pdbx_strand_id
1 'polypeptide(L)'
;MKYPFRFPQRSFHWGLFVVPNDGIISANRSGSKMLARNYPRRGNAGCVASVSPKKLAWALILIGGPGFAAQGCHSQKSSAGPSIEFTKIPVAAVGGLDNMDNIQGRVIGVRPEQRIVLYAKSGGRWWIQPFGRDPLFTKIEADSKWKNVTHLGEEYAALLVDPRYSPPQTTEALPPTGGAVAVVAVVKGRTPDASLPPKTLHFSGYDWLVRDLLSYRGGAVNSFDPANAWTDANGALHLRVTKSQDGWSCAEIRLTRSLGYGTYVFVVRDISHLEPSAVLGLFTWDGMVGTDENHQELDIEMSQWGVPHNENAQYVVQPYYIPTNIVRFNVPAGVLTHALRWEPGKATFTTYAGAQVAGRAHPLNKHVFTAHVPTAGDEVAHINLYVFGWGKVPLQRENEIVVEKFKYFP
;
A
#
# COMPACT_ATOMS: atom_id res chain seq x y z
N MET A 1 0.33 -25.53 31.00
CA MET A 1 -0.15 -24.25 31.53
C MET A 1 -0.72 -23.45 30.37
N LYS A 2 -2.05 -23.30 30.30
CA LYS A 2 -2.74 -22.53 29.25
C LYS A 2 -2.67 -21.06 29.63
N TYR A 3 -1.86 -20.28 28.95
CA TYR A 3 -1.92 -18.82 29.02
C TYR A 3 -2.94 -18.32 27.97
N PRO A 4 -4.00 -17.64 28.39
CA PRO A 4 -4.88 -16.97 27.45
C PRO A 4 -4.18 -15.68 27.01
N PHE A 5 -3.74 -15.62 25.78
CA PHE A 5 -3.36 -14.36 25.13
C PHE A 5 -4.65 -13.52 24.98
N ARG A 6 -4.87 -12.61 25.91
CA ARG A 6 -5.77 -11.49 25.69
C ARG A 6 -4.99 -10.47 24.86
N PHE A 7 -5.27 -10.44 23.57
CA PHE A 7 -4.99 -9.25 22.79
C PHE A 7 -5.77 -8.09 23.39
N PRO A 8 -5.20 -6.87 23.45
CA PRO A 8 -5.99 -5.72 23.83
C PRO A 8 -7.11 -5.60 22.77
N GLN A 9 -8.33 -5.89 23.20
CA GLN A 9 -9.54 -5.55 22.47
C GLN A 9 -9.65 -4.03 22.44
N ARG A 10 -8.98 -3.39 21.50
CA ARG A 10 -9.46 -2.12 20.98
C ARG A 10 -10.33 -2.50 19.80
N SER A 11 -11.61 -2.45 20.05
CA SER A 11 -12.67 -2.57 19.04
C SER A 11 -12.44 -1.50 17.98
N PHE A 12 -11.77 -1.89 16.88
CA PHE A 12 -11.84 -1.15 15.65
C PHE A 12 -13.23 -1.43 15.08
N HIS A 13 -14.16 -0.55 15.36
CA HIS A 13 -15.41 -0.48 14.62
C HIS A 13 -15.04 0.03 13.24
N TRP A 14 -14.91 -0.88 12.30
CA TRP A 14 -15.00 -0.58 10.88
C TRP A 14 -16.43 -0.10 10.64
N GLY A 15 -16.58 1.20 10.52
CA GLY A 15 -17.87 1.76 10.15
C GLY A 15 -18.27 1.21 8.78
N LEU A 16 -19.37 0.47 8.74
CA LEU A 16 -20.06 0.12 7.50
C LEU A 16 -20.27 1.38 6.67
N PHE A 17 -19.54 1.54 5.58
CA PHE A 17 -19.85 2.52 4.56
C PHE A 17 -20.84 1.90 3.58
N VAL A 18 -22.13 1.97 3.93
CA VAL A 18 -23.21 1.76 2.97
C VAL A 18 -23.22 2.95 2.02
N VAL A 19 -22.83 2.71 0.78
CA VAL A 19 -23.14 3.65 -0.30
C VAL A 19 -24.64 3.50 -0.61
N PRO A 20 -25.45 4.55 -0.55
CA PRO A 20 -26.84 4.43 -0.94
C PRO A 20 -26.94 4.13 -2.44
N ASN A 21 -27.48 2.99 -2.76
CA ASN A 21 -27.79 2.60 -4.13
C ASN A 21 -29.19 3.16 -4.45
N ASP A 22 -29.25 4.39 -4.91
CA ASP A 22 -30.45 4.96 -5.49
C ASP A 22 -30.45 4.75 -7.01
N GLY A 23 -31.35 3.92 -7.51
CA GLY A 23 -31.73 3.97 -8.91
C GLY A 23 -31.74 2.65 -9.67
N ILE A 24 -32.69 1.78 -9.39
CA ILE A 24 -33.13 0.76 -10.35
C ILE A 24 -33.87 1.48 -11.48
N ILE A 25 -33.26 1.59 -12.65
CA ILE A 25 -33.97 1.88 -13.89
C ILE A 25 -33.90 0.63 -14.76
N SER A 26 -35.05 -0.03 -14.83
CA SER A 26 -35.38 -1.08 -15.78
C SER A 26 -35.29 -0.51 -17.19
N ALA A 27 -34.38 -1.03 -18.02
CA ALA A 27 -34.35 -0.75 -19.45
C ALA A 27 -34.77 -1.99 -20.24
N ASN A 28 -35.93 -1.86 -20.80
CA ASN A 28 -36.53 -2.78 -21.75
C ASN A 28 -35.76 -2.80 -23.08
N ARG A 29 -35.59 -3.98 -23.67
CA ARG A 29 -35.02 -4.18 -25.00
C ARG A 29 -35.97 -3.66 -26.07
N SER A 30 -35.49 -2.84 -27.00
CA SER A 30 -35.91 -2.91 -28.38
C SER A 30 -34.85 -2.26 -29.28
N GLY A 31 -34.48 -2.94 -30.37
CA GLY A 31 -33.41 -2.56 -31.23
C GLY A 31 -33.77 -1.44 -32.23
N SER A 32 -32.78 -0.80 -32.79
CA SER A 32 -32.68 -0.46 -34.23
C SER A 32 -31.42 0.31 -34.56
N LYS A 33 -30.68 -0.25 -35.51
CA LYS A 33 -29.97 0.30 -36.68
C LYS A 33 -29.27 1.66 -36.63
N MET A 34 -27.98 1.56 -36.92
CA MET A 34 -27.11 2.41 -37.74
C MET A 34 -27.68 3.70 -38.32
N LEU A 35 -26.89 4.76 -38.18
CA LEU A 35 -26.53 5.66 -39.31
C LEU A 35 -25.27 6.43 -38.98
N ALA A 36 -24.24 6.18 -39.79
CA ALA A 36 -23.02 6.97 -39.86
C ALA A 36 -23.30 8.31 -40.54
N ARG A 37 -22.71 9.39 -40.10
CA ARG A 37 -22.55 10.60 -40.89
C ARG A 37 -21.16 11.19 -40.76
N ASN A 38 -20.55 11.27 -41.91
CA ASN A 38 -19.26 11.89 -42.24
C ASN A 38 -19.31 13.42 -42.13
N TYR A 39 -18.25 13.99 -41.63
CA TYR A 39 -17.37 15.11 -42.06
C TYR A 39 -17.94 16.39 -42.70
N PRO A 40 -17.18 17.51 -42.73
CA PRO A 40 -15.87 17.59 -43.38
C PRO A 40 -14.77 18.43 -42.65
N ARG A 41 -13.51 18.13 -43.03
CA ARG A 41 -12.29 18.94 -42.88
C ARG A 41 -12.34 20.23 -43.73
N ARG A 42 -11.75 21.32 -43.17
CA ARG A 42 -11.03 22.43 -43.87
C ARG A 42 -10.10 23.00 -42.79
N GLY A 43 -8.84 23.17 -42.91
CA GLY A 43 -7.84 23.48 -43.89
C GLY A 43 -7.64 24.97 -44.09
N ASN A 44 -6.54 25.57 -43.51
CA ASN A 44 -5.68 26.64 -44.03
C ASN A 44 -4.80 27.13 -42.86
N ALA A 45 -3.50 27.04 -42.87
CA ALA A 45 -2.39 27.59 -43.62
C ALA A 45 -2.12 29.10 -43.36
N GLY A 46 -0.87 29.33 -42.85
CA GLY A 46 -0.12 30.58 -43.03
C GLY A 46 -0.17 31.50 -41.81
N CYS A 47 0.88 32.05 -41.27
CA CYS A 47 2.14 32.53 -41.83
C CYS A 47 3.19 32.67 -40.75
N VAL A 48 4.43 32.40 -41.13
CA VAL A 48 5.68 32.66 -40.40
C VAL A 48 5.99 34.17 -40.46
N ALA A 49 6.44 34.74 -39.37
CA ALA A 49 7.26 35.96 -39.42
C ALA A 49 8.31 35.94 -38.31
N SER A 50 9.51 35.68 -38.68
CA SER A 50 10.75 35.90 -37.98
C SER A 50 11.13 37.35 -37.99
N VAL A 51 11.60 37.90 -36.87
CA VAL A 51 12.51 39.08 -36.90
C VAL A 51 13.49 38.96 -35.76
N SER A 52 14.75 38.96 -36.09
CA SER A 52 15.93 38.91 -35.27
C SER A 52 16.50 40.34 -35.04
N PRO A 53 17.63 40.49 -34.33
CA PRO A 53 17.83 41.56 -33.32
C PRO A 53 18.66 42.72 -33.83
N LYS A 54 18.61 43.86 -33.16
CA LYS A 54 19.63 44.93 -33.32
C LYS A 54 20.11 45.49 -31.99
N LYS A 55 21.40 45.63 -31.97
CA LYS A 55 22.33 46.13 -30.93
C LYS A 55 22.32 47.65 -30.85
N LEU A 56 23.07 48.15 -29.86
CA LEU A 56 23.72 49.45 -29.65
C LEU A 56 22.85 50.49 -28.92
N ALA A 57 23.36 51.42 -28.07
CA ALA A 57 24.74 51.77 -27.64
C ALA A 57 24.64 52.69 -26.41
N TRP A 58 25.75 52.82 -25.75
CA TRP A 58 26.19 53.71 -24.67
C TRP A 58 25.74 55.18 -24.73
N ALA A 59 25.46 55.75 -23.54
CA ALA A 59 25.85 57.14 -23.22
C ALA A 59 26.05 57.28 -21.69
N LEU A 60 27.30 57.54 -21.31
CA LEU A 60 27.71 58.08 -20.01
C LEU A 60 27.39 59.56 -19.96
N ILE A 61 26.80 60.07 -18.86
CA ILE A 61 26.99 61.45 -18.40
C ILE A 61 27.12 61.43 -16.87
N LEU A 62 28.30 61.85 -16.41
CA LEU A 62 28.67 62.24 -15.06
C LEU A 62 28.38 63.72 -14.84
N ILE A 63 27.84 64.05 -13.68
CA ILE A 63 27.98 65.33 -12.91
C ILE A 63 27.14 65.13 -11.63
N GLY A 64 27.53 65.11 -10.45
CA GLY A 64 28.37 65.83 -9.55
C GLY A 64 27.62 66.42 -8.39
N GLY A 65 27.81 65.94 -7.14
CA GLY A 65 27.84 66.68 -5.90
C GLY A 65 26.59 66.62 -4.97
N PRO A 66 26.73 66.94 -3.67
CA PRO A 66 26.52 65.95 -2.63
C PRO A 66 25.32 66.35 -1.72
N GLY A 67 24.71 65.36 -1.11
CA GLY A 67 23.69 65.53 -0.09
C GLY A 67 23.49 64.28 0.73
N PHE A 68 24.16 64.19 1.88
CA PHE A 68 23.95 63.16 2.87
C PHE A 68 22.54 63.24 3.43
N ALA A 69 21.74 62.22 3.15
CA ALA A 69 20.64 61.81 3.98
C ALA A 69 20.68 60.30 4.11
N ALA A 70 21.27 59.81 5.19
CA ALA A 70 21.22 58.39 5.57
C ALA A 70 19.78 58.06 5.94
N GLN A 71 18.95 57.70 4.95
CA GLN A 71 17.74 56.96 5.20
C GLN A 71 18.13 55.49 5.32
N GLY A 72 18.10 55.01 6.56
CA GLY A 72 18.20 53.57 6.86
C GLY A 72 17.10 52.84 6.11
N CYS A 73 17.46 52.15 5.04
CA CYS A 73 16.65 51.08 4.47
C CYS A 73 16.45 50.03 5.55
N HIS A 74 15.45 50.19 6.37
CA HIS A 74 14.86 49.05 7.05
C HIS A 74 14.30 48.17 5.94
N SER A 75 15.07 47.15 5.58
CA SER A 75 14.60 46.02 4.85
C SER A 75 13.46 45.42 5.69
N GLN A 76 12.21 45.82 5.42
CA GLN A 76 11.06 45.07 5.87
C GLN A 76 11.22 43.68 5.28
N LYS A 77 11.75 42.75 6.11
CA LYS A 77 11.49 41.32 5.90
C LYS A 77 9.96 41.22 5.85
N SER A 78 9.40 41.16 4.65
CA SER A 78 8.02 40.73 4.50
C SER A 78 7.97 39.34 5.17
N SER A 79 7.37 39.28 6.33
CA SER A 79 7.10 38.02 6.98
C SER A 79 6.04 37.34 6.11
N ALA A 80 6.49 36.60 5.10
CA ALA A 80 5.63 35.66 4.40
C ALA A 80 4.98 34.82 5.46
N GLY A 81 3.66 34.74 5.47
CA GLY A 81 2.90 33.92 6.41
C GLY A 81 3.39 32.45 6.37
N PRO A 82 2.96 31.62 7.31
CA PRO A 82 3.35 30.22 7.33
C PRO A 82 2.96 29.53 6.01
N SER A 83 3.83 28.61 5.54
CA SER A 83 3.59 27.84 4.31
C SER A 83 4.06 26.39 4.45
N ILE A 84 3.50 25.51 3.63
CA ILE A 84 3.87 24.09 3.56
C ILE A 84 4.38 23.82 2.14
N GLU A 85 5.51 23.14 2.04
CA GLU A 85 6.06 22.64 0.79
C GLU A 85 6.14 21.11 0.85
N PHE A 86 5.69 20.43 -0.22
CA PHE A 86 5.88 19.00 -0.38
C PHE A 86 7.25 18.71 -1.00
N THR A 87 8.02 17.79 -0.41
CA THR A 87 9.33 17.38 -0.92
C THR A 87 9.30 15.97 -1.50
N LYS A 88 8.35 15.11 -1.07
CA LYS A 88 8.02 13.83 -1.68
C LYS A 88 6.50 13.72 -1.80
N ILE A 89 6.02 13.49 -3.02
CA ILE A 89 4.60 13.33 -3.34
C ILE A 89 4.41 11.90 -3.87
N PRO A 90 3.47 11.11 -3.33
CA PRO A 90 3.14 9.79 -3.87
C PRO A 90 2.56 9.86 -5.28
N VAL A 91 2.52 8.72 -5.97
CA VAL A 91 1.84 8.61 -7.26
C VAL A 91 0.33 8.78 -7.09
N ALA A 92 -0.31 9.30 -8.15
CA ALA A 92 -1.76 9.36 -8.22
C ALA A 92 -2.33 7.95 -8.43
N ALA A 93 -3.31 7.56 -7.61
CA ALA A 93 -4.02 6.31 -7.75
C ALA A 93 -5.45 6.44 -7.20
N VAL A 94 -6.30 5.48 -7.54
CA VAL A 94 -7.70 5.45 -7.05
C VAL A 94 -7.80 5.24 -5.54
N GLY A 95 -6.69 4.83 -4.90
CA GLY A 95 -6.65 4.51 -3.48
C GLY A 95 -6.69 3.00 -3.24
N GLY A 96 -7.12 2.63 -2.04
CA GLY A 96 -7.16 1.23 -1.58
C GLY A 96 -6.37 1.07 -0.29
N LEU A 97 -6.82 0.14 0.57
CA LEU A 97 -6.23 -0.07 1.89
C LEU A 97 -4.80 -0.62 1.84
N ASP A 98 -4.47 -1.30 0.75
CA ASP A 98 -3.22 -2.03 0.59
C ASP A 98 -2.10 -1.25 -0.10
N ASN A 99 -2.39 -0.07 -0.63
CA ASN A 99 -1.43 0.71 -1.40
C ASN A 99 -1.06 1.99 -0.66
N MET A 100 0.18 2.05 -0.20
CA MET A 100 0.71 3.18 0.58
C MET A 100 2.06 3.63 0.03
N ASP A 101 2.42 4.89 0.27
CA ASP A 101 3.76 5.43 0.03
C ASP A 101 4.10 6.49 1.08
N ASN A 102 5.37 6.87 1.13
CA ASN A 102 5.83 7.98 1.95
C ASN A 102 5.43 9.32 1.34
N ILE A 103 4.94 10.22 2.18
CA ILE A 103 4.70 11.63 1.87
C ILE A 103 5.57 12.49 2.78
N GLN A 104 6.24 13.51 2.22
CA GLN A 104 7.17 14.33 2.97
C GLN A 104 7.06 15.79 2.56
N GLY A 105 7.45 16.66 3.48
CA GLY A 105 7.50 18.08 3.22
C GLY A 105 8.27 18.86 4.27
N ARG A 106 8.20 20.18 4.16
CA ARG A 106 8.72 21.12 5.16
C ARG A 106 7.71 22.24 5.41
N VAL A 107 7.82 22.87 6.55
CA VAL A 107 7.02 24.03 6.96
C VAL A 107 7.92 25.23 7.12
N ILE A 108 7.48 26.39 6.63
CA ILE A 108 8.14 27.67 6.83
C ILE A 108 7.26 28.50 7.76
N GLY A 109 7.86 29.19 8.74
CA GLY A 109 7.11 30.05 9.66
C GLY A 109 6.22 29.32 10.64
N VAL A 110 6.60 28.06 11.03
CA VAL A 110 5.87 27.27 12.01
C VAL A 110 5.96 27.90 13.41
N ARG A 111 4.83 27.90 14.13
CA ARG A 111 4.80 28.22 15.58
C ARG A 111 5.05 26.98 16.42
N PRO A 112 5.60 27.11 17.63
CA PRO A 112 5.72 26.00 18.56
C PRO A 112 4.41 25.23 18.70
N GLU A 113 4.50 23.90 18.80
CA GLU A 113 3.38 22.96 19.00
C GLU A 113 2.43 22.77 17.82
N GLN A 114 2.51 23.56 16.74
CA GLN A 114 1.75 23.26 15.54
C GLN A 114 2.13 21.90 14.97
N ARG A 115 1.17 21.28 14.30
CA ARG A 115 1.28 19.91 13.76
C ARG A 115 0.74 19.87 12.34
N ILE A 116 1.11 18.83 11.62
CA ILE A 116 0.56 18.55 10.29
C ILE A 116 -0.56 17.52 10.43
N VAL A 117 -1.70 17.80 9.80
CA VAL A 117 -2.74 16.83 9.48
C VAL A 117 -2.67 16.55 7.98
N LEU A 118 -2.63 15.27 7.63
CA LEU A 118 -2.56 14.83 6.24
C LEU A 118 -3.91 14.27 5.79
N TYR A 119 -4.23 14.49 4.53
CA TYR A 119 -5.36 13.86 3.84
C TYR A 119 -4.93 13.34 2.47
N ALA A 120 -5.53 12.22 2.06
CA ALA A 120 -5.49 11.72 0.69
C ALA A 120 -6.91 11.73 0.13
N LYS A 121 -7.08 12.11 -1.14
CA LYS A 121 -8.38 12.16 -1.82
C LYS A 121 -8.58 10.90 -2.64
N SER A 122 -9.68 10.21 -2.38
CA SER A 122 -10.08 9.02 -3.13
C SER A 122 -11.60 8.92 -3.15
N GLY A 123 -12.18 8.55 -4.28
CA GLY A 123 -13.62 8.47 -4.45
C GLY A 123 -14.34 9.80 -4.21
N GLY A 124 -13.73 10.92 -4.57
CA GLY A 124 -14.28 12.26 -4.38
C GLY A 124 -14.23 12.81 -2.94
N ARG A 125 -13.71 12.06 -1.97
CA ARG A 125 -13.63 12.44 -0.54
C ARG A 125 -12.19 12.51 -0.07
N TRP A 126 -11.93 13.37 0.92
CA TRP A 126 -10.68 13.46 1.65
C TRP A 126 -10.70 12.50 2.85
N TRP A 127 -9.69 11.68 2.98
CA TRP A 127 -9.50 10.71 4.05
C TRP A 127 -8.26 11.07 4.85
N ILE A 128 -8.38 11.16 6.18
CA ILE A 128 -7.25 11.49 7.07
C ILE A 128 -6.15 10.44 6.93
N GLN A 129 -4.89 10.88 7.04
CA GLN A 129 -3.73 10.00 6.92
C GLN A 129 -2.78 10.11 8.11
N PRO A 130 -2.19 9.02 8.54
CA PRO A 130 -2.46 7.64 8.12
C PRO A 130 -3.84 7.18 8.62
N PHE A 131 -4.64 6.63 7.72
CA PHE A 131 -6.00 6.18 8.06
C PHE A 131 -5.99 5.04 9.08
N GLY A 132 -6.90 5.09 10.05
CA GLY A 132 -7.03 4.04 11.06
C GLY A 132 -5.90 3.98 12.11
N ARG A 133 -5.05 5.00 12.23
CA ARG A 133 -3.89 5.01 13.14
C ARG A 133 -3.87 6.21 14.07
N ASP A 134 -3.32 5.99 15.26
CA ASP A 134 -2.87 7.04 16.16
C ASP A 134 -1.34 7.15 16.09
N PRO A 135 -0.77 8.36 16.15
CA PRO A 135 -1.46 9.65 16.21
C PRO A 135 -1.96 10.13 14.84
N LEU A 136 -3.09 10.85 14.82
CA LEU A 136 -3.66 11.50 13.62
C LEU A 136 -2.81 12.69 13.13
N PHE A 137 -1.81 13.09 13.91
CA PHE A 137 -0.96 14.23 13.62
C PHE A 137 0.44 13.77 13.22
N THR A 138 0.93 14.36 12.14
CA THR A 138 2.32 14.21 11.74
C THR A 138 3.17 15.25 12.47
N LYS A 139 4.23 14.78 13.13
CA LYS A 139 5.18 15.64 13.84
C LYS A 139 6.01 16.46 12.86
N ILE A 140 6.24 17.73 13.21
CA ILE A 140 7.23 18.58 12.55
C ILE A 140 8.54 18.41 13.33
N GLU A 141 9.62 18.02 12.65
CA GLU A 141 10.93 17.85 13.26
C GLU A 141 11.62 19.21 13.48
N ALA A 142 12.72 19.21 14.23
CA ALA A 142 13.44 20.43 14.58
C ALA A 142 13.99 21.19 13.36
N ASP A 143 14.25 20.51 12.25
CA ASP A 143 14.68 21.08 10.98
C ASP A 143 13.50 21.54 10.09
N SER A 144 12.31 21.63 10.66
CA SER A 144 11.05 22.01 10.00
C SER A 144 10.55 21.02 8.95
N LYS A 145 11.14 19.84 8.85
CA LYS A 145 10.66 18.77 7.98
C LYS A 145 9.60 17.93 8.66
N TRP A 146 8.79 17.26 7.86
CA TRP A 146 7.83 16.27 8.30
C TRP A 146 7.81 15.10 7.30
N LYS A 147 7.57 13.91 7.82
CA LYS A 147 7.45 12.67 7.06
C LYS A 147 6.35 11.80 7.66
N ASN A 148 5.56 11.18 6.82
CA ASN A 148 4.61 10.14 7.23
C ASN A 148 4.33 9.20 6.06
N VAL A 149 3.54 8.17 6.32
CA VAL A 149 2.97 7.30 5.29
C VAL A 149 1.54 7.72 5.00
N THR A 150 1.11 7.52 3.76
CA THR A 150 -0.26 7.77 3.32
C THR A 150 -0.74 6.66 2.41
N HIS A 151 -2.02 6.34 2.46
CA HIS A 151 -2.64 5.58 1.38
C HIS A 151 -2.57 6.40 0.10
N LEU A 152 -2.50 5.71 -1.03
CA LEU A 152 -2.50 6.39 -2.32
C LEU A 152 -3.85 7.07 -2.56
N GLY A 153 -3.83 8.16 -3.31
CA GLY A 153 -4.99 8.96 -3.68
C GLY A 153 -4.70 9.77 -4.94
N GLU A 154 -5.71 10.44 -5.45
CA GLU A 154 -5.59 11.32 -6.63
C GLU A 154 -4.90 12.64 -6.27
N GLU A 155 -5.18 13.14 -5.06
CA GLU A 155 -4.64 14.38 -4.51
C GLU A 155 -4.24 14.16 -3.05
N TYR A 156 -3.31 14.97 -2.56
CA TYR A 156 -2.85 14.97 -1.18
C TYR A 156 -2.95 16.37 -0.60
N ALA A 157 -3.32 16.45 0.68
CA ALA A 157 -3.35 17.70 1.40
C ALA A 157 -2.57 17.62 2.72
N ALA A 158 -1.88 18.71 3.05
CA ALA A 158 -1.25 18.92 4.35
C ALA A 158 -1.80 20.21 4.97
N LEU A 159 -2.28 20.11 6.20
CA LEU A 159 -2.82 21.21 6.96
C LEU A 159 -1.89 21.51 8.13
N LEU A 160 -1.43 22.76 8.27
CA LEU A 160 -0.75 23.23 9.47
C LEU A 160 -1.80 23.68 10.47
N VAL A 161 -1.87 22.99 11.61
CA VAL A 161 -2.95 23.19 12.58
C VAL A 161 -2.44 23.41 14.01
N ASP A 162 -3.23 24.07 14.80
CA ASP A 162 -2.99 24.20 16.25
C ASP A 162 -3.30 22.87 17.00
N PRO A 163 -2.68 22.62 18.15
CA PRO A 163 -2.82 21.34 18.89
C PRO A 163 -4.27 20.96 19.25
N ARG A 164 -5.16 21.95 19.34
CA ARG A 164 -6.57 21.75 19.69
C ARG A 164 -7.48 21.47 18.50
N TYR A 165 -6.93 21.47 17.29
CA TYR A 165 -7.70 21.12 16.10
C TYR A 165 -8.13 19.65 16.15
N SER A 166 -9.40 19.39 15.90
CA SER A 166 -9.94 18.02 15.80
C SER A 166 -10.26 17.72 14.33
N PRO A 167 -9.38 16.99 13.64
CA PRO A 167 -9.59 16.68 12.23
C PRO A 167 -10.71 15.64 12.05
N PRO A 168 -11.66 15.84 11.11
CA PRO A 168 -12.60 14.79 10.75
C PRO A 168 -11.86 13.63 10.06
N GLN A 169 -12.33 12.40 10.28
CA GLN A 169 -11.76 11.23 9.61
C GLN A 169 -11.96 11.27 8.10
N THR A 170 -13.11 11.80 7.66
CA THR A 170 -13.42 12.00 6.24
C THR A 170 -14.13 13.34 6.05
N THR A 171 -13.94 13.96 4.89
CA THR A 171 -14.63 15.18 4.53
C THR A 171 -14.78 15.33 3.00
N GLU A 172 -15.82 15.99 2.55
CA GLU A 172 -16.00 16.31 1.13
C GLU A 172 -15.17 17.53 0.70
N ALA A 173 -14.95 18.46 1.63
CA ALA A 173 -14.14 19.65 1.40
C ALA A 173 -13.16 19.85 2.56
N LEU A 174 -11.94 20.28 2.23
CA LEU A 174 -10.96 20.66 3.25
C LEU A 174 -11.42 21.94 3.98
N PRO A 175 -11.06 22.08 5.27
CA PRO A 175 -11.41 23.30 6.01
C PRO A 175 -10.72 24.52 5.40
N PRO A 176 -11.34 25.70 5.46
CA PRO A 176 -10.69 26.93 5.07
C PRO A 176 -9.57 27.29 6.07
N THR A 177 -8.63 28.10 5.62
CA THR A 177 -7.64 28.73 6.52
C THR A 177 -8.34 29.70 7.46
N GLY A 178 -7.87 29.73 8.71
CA GLY A 178 -8.41 30.56 9.79
C GLY A 178 -8.61 29.76 11.07
N GLY A 179 -8.77 30.44 12.21
CA GLY A 179 -8.93 29.81 13.51
C GLY A 179 -7.76 28.85 13.84
N ALA A 180 -8.06 27.58 14.00
CA ALA A 180 -7.07 26.54 14.32
C ALA A 180 -6.30 26.02 13.09
N VAL A 181 -6.65 26.41 11.86
CA VAL A 181 -6.01 25.98 10.60
C VAL A 181 -5.21 27.14 10.03
N ALA A 182 -3.89 27.11 10.19
CA ALA A 182 -3.01 28.17 9.74
C ALA A 182 -2.72 28.11 8.23
N VAL A 183 -2.59 26.90 7.65
CA VAL A 183 -2.29 26.69 6.23
C VAL A 183 -3.02 25.45 5.74
N VAL A 184 -3.50 25.48 4.52
CA VAL A 184 -3.97 24.34 3.75
C VAL A 184 -3.17 24.30 2.44
N ALA A 185 -2.36 23.27 2.25
CA ALA A 185 -1.62 23.03 1.02
C ALA A 185 -2.15 21.76 0.34
N VAL A 186 -2.43 21.83 -0.94
CA VAL A 186 -2.95 20.72 -1.75
C VAL A 186 -2.02 20.48 -2.93
N VAL A 187 -1.78 19.20 -3.26
CA VAL A 187 -0.99 18.81 -4.41
C VAL A 187 -1.63 17.61 -5.09
N LYS A 188 -1.55 17.55 -6.42
CA LYS A 188 -1.92 16.36 -7.18
C LYS A 188 -0.88 15.27 -6.97
N GLY A 189 -1.33 14.02 -6.92
CA GLY A 189 -0.43 12.88 -6.97
C GLY A 189 0.42 12.93 -8.24
N ARG A 190 1.65 12.40 -8.16
CA ARG A 190 2.54 12.32 -9.32
C ARG A 190 1.92 11.41 -10.38
N THR A 191 2.05 11.76 -11.64
CA THR A 191 1.71 10.83 -12.72
C THR A 191 2.63 9.61 -12.64
N PRO A 192 2.09 8.38 -12.66
CA PRO A 192 2.92 7.20 -12.79
C PRO A 192 3.84 7.30 -14.02
N ASP A 193 5.08 6.89 -13.87
CA ASP A 193 6.01 6.88 -15.00
C ASP A 193 5.68 5.68 -15.90
N ALA A 194 5.05 5.95 -17.02
CA ALA A 194 4.67 4.93 -17.99
C ALA A 194 5.89 4.23 -18.66
N SER A 195 7.09 4.80 -18.54
CA SER A 195 8.32 4.19 -19.03
C SER A 195 8.86 3.11 -18.07
N LEU A 196 8.35 3.05 -16.85
CA LEU A 196 8.71 2.07 -15.83
C LEU A 196 7.49 1.18 -15.53
N PRO A 197 7.21 0.18 -16.40
CA PRO A 197 6.10 -0.74 -16.15
C PRO A 197 6.34 -1.51 -14.84
N PRO A 198 5.27 -1.93 -14.13
CA PRO A 198 5.42 -2.79 -12.97
C PRO A 198 6.28 -4.00 -13.28
N LYS A 199 7.22 -4.33 -12.38
CA LYS A 199 8.04 -5.53 -12.55
C LYS A 199 7.14 -6.76 -12.55
N THR A 200 7.28 -7.57 -13.56
CA THR A 200 6.69 -8.92 -13.64
C THR A 200 7.79 -9.98 -13.61
N LEU A 201 7.46 -11.15 -13.10
CA LEU A 201 8.31 -12.33 -13.22
C LEU A 201 7.46 -13.52 -13.62
N HIS A 202 8.09 -14.47 -14.31
CA HIS A 202 7.47 -15.74 -14.70
C HIS A 202 7.87 -16.81 -13.70
N PHE A 203 6.88 -17.43 -13.03
CA PHE A 203 7.11 -18.48 -12.05
C PHE A 203 6.05 -19.57 -12.17
N SER A 204 6.50 -20.81 -12.29
CA SER A 204 5.64 -22.02 -12.34
C SER A 204 4.58 -22.01 -13.46
N GLY A 205 4.87 -21.34 -14.59
CA GLY A 205 3.96 -21.23 -15.74
C GLY A 205 2.93 -20.12 -15.64
N TYR A 206 3.08 -19.21 -14.69
CA TYR A 206 2.22 -18.03 -14.49
C TYR A 206 3.05 -16.76 -14.48
N ASP A 207 2.40 -15.64 -14.86
CA ASP A 207 2.96 -14.30 -14.74
C ASP A 207 2.50 -13.67 -13.43
N TRP A 208 3.45 -13.11 -12.71
CA TRP A 208 3.29 -12.51 -11.39
C TRP A 208 3.73 -11.05 -11.42
N LEU A 209 2.93 -10.16 -10.86
CA LEU A 209 3.33 -8.79 -10.57
C LEU A 209 4.12 -8.75 -9.27
N VAL A 210 5.23 -8.03 -9.28
CA VAL A 210 6.05 -7.80 -8.08
C VAL A 210 5.63 -6.49 -7.44
N ARG A 211 5.40 -6.51 -6.11
CA ARG A 211 5.01 -5.31 -5.36
C ARG A 211 6.16 -4.32 -5.24
N ASP A 212 5.86 -3.05 -5.42
CA ASP A 212 6.76 -1.90 -5.29
C ASP A 212 6.05 -0.75 -4.56
N LEU A 213 5.45 -1.06 -3.43
CA LEU A 213 4.69 -0.08 -2.62
C LEU A 213 4.80 -0.47 -1.15
N LEU A 214 4.61 0.51 -0.28
CA LEU A 214 4.37 0.22 1.13
C LEU A 214 3.00 -0.45 1.31
N SER A 215 2.91 -1.32 2.30
CA SER A 215 1.64 -1.93 2.71
C SER A 215 1.63 -2.20 4.20
N TYR A 216 0.44 -2.18 4.80
CA TYR A 216 0.27 -2.57 6.19
C TYR A 216 0.05 -4.07 6.29
N ARG A 217 1.03 -4.77 6.88
CA ARG A 217 0.99 -6.22 7.10
C ARG A 217 1.38 -6.54 8.53
N GLY A 218 0.70 -7.47 9.18
CA GLY A 218 1.08 -8.00 10.48
C GLY A 218 1.40 -6.95 11.55
N GLY A 219 0.66 -5.83 11.57
CA GLY A 219 0.85 -4.78 12.58
C GLY A 219 1.90 -3.72 12.28
N ALA A 220 2.56 -3.78 11.11
CA ALA A 220 3.54 -2.79 10.69
C ALA A 220 3.32 -2.31 9.24
N VAL A 221 3.81 -1.12 8.93
CA VAL A 221 4.03 -0.73 7.53
C VAL A 221 5.29 -1.42 7.07
N ASN A 222 5.14 -2.31 6.10
CA ASN A 222 6.23 -2.97 5.43
C ASN A 222 6.53 -2.25 4.11
N SER A 223 7.83 -2.06 3.83
CA SER A 223 8.31 -1.60 2.53
C SER A 223 8.55 -2.82 1.66
N PHE A 224 8.08 -2.81 0.42
CA PHE A 224 8.30 -3.87 -0.54
C PHE A 224 9.22 -3.35 -1.65
N ASP A 225 10.27 -4.13 -1.96
CA ASP A 225 11.24 -3.79 -3.00
C ASP A 225 11.22 -4.89 -4.07
N PRO A 226 10.98 -4.52 -5.34
CA PRO A 226 11.02 -5.47 -6.44
C PRO A 226 12.33 -6.25 -6.56
N ALA A 227 13.45 -5.72 -6.08
CA ALA A 227 14.73 -6.42 -6.07
C ALA A 227 14.75 -7.65 -5.13
N ASN A 228 13.84 -7.70 -4.17
CA ASN A 228 13.74 -8.80 -3.19
C ASN A 228 12.93 -10.01 -3.70
N ALA A 229 12.46 -10.00 -4.96
CA ALA A 229 11.77 -11.12 -5.58
C ALA A 229 12.37 -11.44 -6.95
N TRP A 230 12.77 -12.70 -7.19
CA TRP A 230 13.31 -13.18 -8.46
C TRP A 230 13.12 -14.69 -8.62
N THR A 231 13.28 -15.19 -9.85
CA THR A 231 13.37 -16.62 -10.14
C THR A 231 14.82 -16.99 -10.46
N ASP A 232 15.28 -18.12 -9.95
CA ASP A 232 16.61 -18.66 -10.25
C ASP A 232 16.65 -19.39 -11.60
N ALA A 233 17.83 -19.89 -11.98
CA ALA A 233 18.02 -20.64 -13.23
C ALA A 233 17.24 -21.96 -13.30
N ASN A 234 16.81 -22.50 -12.15
CA ASN A 234 15.97 -23.69 -12.05
C ASN A 234 14.48 -23.36 -12.07
N GLY A 235 14.12 -22.08 -12.13
CA GLY A 235 12.77 -21.57 -12.12
C GLY A 235 12.14 -21.56 -10.71
N ALA A 236 12.91 -21.68 -9.64
CA ALA A 236 12.41 -21.52 -8.27
C ALA A 236 12.30 -20.02 -7.92
N LEU A 237 11.25 -19.66 -7.20
CA LEU A 237 11.01 -18.29 -6.71
C LEU A 237 11.78 -18.07 -5.41
N HIS A 238 12.54 -17.00 -5.37
CA HIS A 238 13.21 -16.48 -4.18
C HIS A 238 12.50 -15.23 -3.69
N LEU A 239 12.23 -15.16 -2.40
CA LEU A 239 11.76 -13.96 -1.70
C LEU A 239 12.70 -13.66 -0.55
N ARG A 240 13.06 -12.38 -0.39
CA ARG A 240 14.00 -11.93 0.63
C ARG A 240 13.44 -10.77 1.44
N VAL A 241 13.80 -10.74 2.73
CA VAL A 241 13.75 -9.53 3.55
C VAL A 241 15.16 -9.04 3.77
N THR A 242 15.45 -7.84 3.32
CA THR A 242 16.78 -7.21 3.40
C THR A 242 16.75 -5.97 4.28
N LYS A 243 17.92 -5.61 4.82
CA LYS A 243 18.06 -4.39 5.61
C LYS A 243 18.35 -3.20 4.69
N SER A 244 17.57 -2.14 4.81
CA SER A 244 17.77 -0.87 4.12
C SER A 244 18.11 0.25 5.09
N GLN A 245 18.39 1.45 4.57
CA GLN A 245 18.62 2.64 5.40
C GLN A 245 17.37 3.05 6.20
N ASP A 246 16.18 2.81 5.65
CA ASP A 246 14.89 3.17 6.24
C ASP A 246 14.25 2.03 7.06
N GLY A 247 14.94 0.90 7.23
CA GLY A 247 14.44 -0.27 7.96
C GLY A 247 14.52 -1.57 7.15
N TRP A 248 13.51 -2.41 7.27
CA TRP A 248 13.43 -3.67 6.53
C TRP A 248 12.67 -3.49 5.22
N SER A 249 13.17 -4.12 4.17
CA SER A 249 12.55 -4.19 2.86
C SER A 249 12.15 -5.63 2.55
N CYS A 250 10.91 -5.84 2.22
CA CYS A 250 10.22 -7.12 2.08
C CYS A 250 10.00 -7.49 0.60
N ALA A 251 9.40 -8.66 0.36
CA ALA A 251 9.05 -9.12 -0.97
C ALA A 251 7.58 -9.58 -1.02
N GLU A 252 6.89 -9.26 -2.10
CA GLU A 252 5.57 -9.82 -2.42
C GLU A 252 5.40 -9.93 -3.93
N ILE A 253 4.83 -11.05 -4.36
CA ILE A 253 4.34 -11.24 -5.72
C ILE A 253 2.88 -11.64 -5.69
N ARG A 254 2.14 -11.26 -6.74
CA ARG A 254 0.74 -11.64 -6.92
C ARG A 254 0.45 -12.05 -8.36
N LEU A 255 -0.45 -12.99 -8.54
CA LEU A 255 -0.90 -13.37 -9.87
C LEU A 255 -1.50 -12.17 -10.61
N THR A 256 -1.41 -12.20 -11.92
CA THR A 256 -2.01 -11.17 -12.80
C THR A 256 -3.50 -11.37 -13.02
N ARG A 257 -4.07 -12.51 -12.59
CA ARG A 257 -5.49 -12.85 -12.74
C ARG A 257 -5.99 -13.73 -11.61
N SER A 258 -7.27 -13.67 -11.31
CA SER A 258 -7.94 -14.62 -10.41
C SER A 258 -7.97 -16.02 -11.02
N LEU A 259 -7.93 -17.01 -10.15
CA LEU A 259 -8.10 -18.42 -10.50
C LEU A 259 -9.42 -19.00 -9.91
N GLY A 260 -10.02 -18.33 -8.93
CA GLY A 260 -11.27 -18.73 -8.32
C GLY A 260 -11.19 -20.02 -7.49
N TYR A 261 -12.30 -20.72 -7.39
CA TYR A 261 -12.35 -22.01 -6.71
C TYR A 261 -11.43 -23.03 -7.36
N GLY A 262 -10.82 -23.88 -6.55
CA GLY A 262 -9.89 -24.90 -7.00
C GLY A 262 -8.88 -25.30 -5.93
N THR A 263 -7.82 -25.96 -6.33
CA THR A 263 -6.74 -26.39 -5.44
C THR A 263 -5.44 -25.66 -5.76
N TYR A 264 -5.00 -24.82 -4.84
CA TYR A 264 -3.74 -24.11 -4.85
C TYR A 264 -2.68 -24.93 -4.12
N VAL A 265 -1.56 -25.21 -4.76
CA VAL A 265 -0.50 -26.03 -4.18
C VAL A 265 0.82 -25.27 -4.27
N PHE A 266 1.50 -25.18 -3.14
CA PHE A 266 2.81 -24.55 -3.00
C PHE A 266 3.83 -25.53 -2.45
N VAL A 267 4.98 -25.64 -3.10
CA VAL A 267 6.11 -26.43 -2.60
C VAL A 267 7.17 -25.44 -2.13
N VAL A 268 7.48 -25.49 -0.84
CA VAL A 268 8.37 -24.55 -0.16
C VAL A 268 9.57 -25.30 0.39
N ARG A 269 10.79 -24.74 0.22
CA ARG A 269 12.00 -25.29 0.85
C ARG A 269 11.95 -25.09 2.36
N ASP A 270 13.00 -25.59 3.02
CA ASP A 270 13.16 -25.46 4.46
C ASP A 270 12.99 -24.02 4.95
N ILE A 271 12.08 -23.83 5.90
CA ILE A 271 11.78 -22.57 6.58
C ILE A 271 12.29 -22.53 8.01
N SER A 272 12.98 -23.56 8.49
CA SER A 272 13.44 -23.67 9.89
C SER A 272 14.41 -22.58 10.31
N HIS A 273 15.03 -21.91 9.34
CA HIS A 273 15.94 -20.79 9.54
C HIS A 273 15.27 -19.43 9.66
N LEU A 274 13.96 -19.33 9.43
CA LEU A 274 13.23 -18.07 9.55
C LEU A 274 13.31 -17.52 10.97
N GLU A 275 13.64 -16.25 11.09
CA GLU A 275 13.55 -15.58 12.39
C GLU A 275 12.09 -15.46 12.87
N PRO A 276 11.87 -15.43 14.19
CA PRO A 276 10.51 -15.42 14.74
C PRO A 276 9.58 -14.36 14.20
N SER A 277 10.11 -13.21 13.80
CA SER A 277 9.31 -12.09 13.25
C SER A 277 9.26 -12.05 11.72
N ALA A 278 9.89 -12.98 11.01
CA ALA A 278 9.70 -13.15 9.58
C ALA A 278 8.42 -13.98 9.34
N VAL A 279 7.59 -13.56 8.39
CA VAL A 279 6.36 -14.27 8.01
C VAL A 279 6.41 -14.57 6.52
N LEU A 280 6.31 -15.84 6.17
CA LEU A 280 5.99 -16.27 4.81
C LEU A 280 4.48 -16.48 4.72
N GLY A 281 3.84 -15.75 3.82
CA GLY A 281 2.41 -15.87 3.50
C GLY A 281 2.18 -16.45 2.11
N LEU A 282 1.26 -17.42 2.02
CA LEU A 282 0.75 -18.02 0.78
C LEU A 282 -0.77 -17.87 0.84
N PHE A 283 -1.35 -16.95 0.08
CA PHE A 283 -2.73 -16.55 0.35
C PHE A 283 -3.47 -16.09 -0.91
N THR A 284 -4.78 -15.96 -0.79
CA THR A 284 -5.64 -15.27 -1.76
C THR A 284 -6.02 -13.90 -1.21
N TRP A 285 -6.16 -12.89 -2.09
CA TRP A 285 -6.51 -11.53 -1.70
C TRP A 285 -7.06 -10.75 -2.90
N ASP A 286 -8.16 -10.02 -2.73
CA ASP A 286 -8.75 -9.21 -3.81
C ASP A 286 -8.06 -7.84 -4.00
N GLY A 287 -7.33 -7.35 -3.02
CA GLY A 287 -6.56 -6.09 -3.09
C GLY A 287 -7.39 -4.84 -3.32
N MET A 288 -8.69 -4.99 -3.46
CA MET A 288 -9.62 -3.93 -3.78
C MET A 288 -10.43 -3.53 -2.54
N VAL A 289 -11.07 -2.40 -2.64
CA VAL A 289 -12.10 -1.99 -1.68
C VAL A 289 -13.36 -2.79 -2.02
N GLY A 290 -13.34 -4.08 -1.69
CA GLY A 290 -14.52 -4.93 -1.82
C GLY A 290 -15.56 -4.59 -0.75
N THR A 291 -16.79 -5.01 -0.97
CA THR A 291 -17.87 -4.98 0.03
C THR A 291 -17.70 -6.07 1.08
N ASP A 292 -16.80 -7.02 0.85
CA ASP A 292 -16.45 -8.10 1.78
C ASP A 292 -15.26 -7.69 2.65
N GLU A 293 -15.51 -7.51 3.95
CA GLU A 293 -14.46 -7.19 4.94
C GLU A 293 -13.32 -8.21 4.99
N ASN A 294 -13.52 -9.39 4.42
CA ASN A 294 -12.58 -10.51 4.45
C ASN A 294 -11.69 -10.56 3.19
N HIS A 295 -11.93 -9.71 2.19
CA HIS A 295 -11.12 -9.58 0.97
C HIS A 295 -10.88 -10.90 0.22
N GLN A 296 -11.79 -11.88 0.36
CA GLN A 296 -11.60 -13.25 -0.15
C GLN A 296 -10.26 -13.87 0.28
N GLU A 297 -9.83 -13.55 1.52
CA GLU A 297 -8.53 -13.93 2.04
C GLU A 297 -8.56 -15.29 2.75
N LEU A 298 -7.72 -16.19 2.25
CA LEU A 298 -7.49 -17.53 2.78
C LEU A 298 -5.98 -17.72 2.87
N ASP A 299 -5.43 -17.93 4.09
CA ASP A 299 -4.00 -17.88 4.34
C ASP A 299 -3.41 -19.20 4.78
N ILE A 300 -2.22 -19.50 4.28
CA ILE A 300 -1.26 -20.43 4.85
C ILE A 300 -0.04 -19.58 5.22
N GLU A 301 0.25 -19.49 6.50
CA GLU A 301 1.38 -18.70 6.97
C GLU A 301 2.37 -19.53 7.74
N MET A 302 3.67 -19.24 7.56
CA MET A 302 4.78 -19.80 8.33
C MET A 302 5.53 -18.69 9.03
N SER A 303 5.53 -18.73 10.37
CA SER A 303 6.18 -17.76 11.27
C SER A 303 6.09 -18.24 12.72
N GLN A 304 6.82 -17.61 13.61
CA GLN A 304 6.58 -17.67 15.06
C GLN A 304 5.94 -16.37 15.59
N TRP A 305 5.52 -15.46 14.70
CA TRP A 305 4.88 -14.16 15.01
C TRP A 305 5.61 -13.38 16.11
N GLY A 306 6.96 -13.33 16.04
CA GLY A 306 7.82 -12.63 16.98
C GLY A 306 7.87 -13.21 18.38
N VAL A 307 7.45 -14.44 18.59
CA VAL A 307 7.52 -15.15 19.87
C VAL A 307 8.33 -16.44 19.66
N PRO A 308 9.61 -16.47 20.03
CA PRO A 308 10.45 -17.67 19.89
C PRO A 308 9.81 -18.90 20.51
N HIS A 309 9.95 -20.03 19.84
CA HIS A 309 9.39 -21.34 20.25
C HIS A 309 7.85 -21.44 20.20
N ASN A 310 7.17 -20.46 19.60
CA ASN A 310 5.76 -20.60 19.28
C ASN A 310 5.55 -21.65 18.16
N GLU A 311 4.31 -22.12 17.98
CA GLU A 311 3.93 -22.88 16.78
C GLU A 311 4.33 -22.08 15.54
N ASN A 312 4.85 -22.77 14.51
CA ASN A 312 5.53 -22.12 13.39
C ASN A 312 4.75 -22.12 12.07
N ALA A 313 3.49 -22.53 12.10
CA ALA A 313 2.58 -22.48 10.95
C ALA A 313 1.14 -22.23 11.38
N GLN A 314 0.33 -21.65 10.50
CA GLN A 314 -1.10 -21.52 10.71
C GLN A 314 -1.88 -21.55 9.39
N TYR A 315 -3.15 -21.93 9.48
CA TYR A 315 -4.18 -21.70 8.48
C TYR A 315 -5.16 -20.66 8.99
N VAL A 316 -5.58 -19.75 8.11
CA VAL A 316 -6.53 -18.69 8.47
C VAL A 316 -7.61 -18.58 7.39
N VAL A 317 -8.83 -18.38 7.83
CA VAL A 317 -9.92 -17.80 7.05
C VAL A 317 -10.20 -16.45 7.69
N GLN A 318 -10.09 -15.37 6.94
CA GLN A 318 -10.33 -14.04 7.53
C GLN A 318 -11.81 -13.87 7.96
N PRO A 319 -12.06 -13.09 9.02
CA PRO A 319 -11.10 -12.30 9.78
C PRO A 319 -10.40 -13.11 10.90
N TYR A 320 -9.10 -12.94 11.00
CA TYR A 320 -8.21 -13.67 11.93
C TYR A 320 -8.54 -13.48 13.42
N TYR A 321 -9.24 -12.43 13.80
CA TYR A 321 -9.60 -12.17 15.20
C TYR A 321 -10.75 -13.05 15.74
N ILE A 322 -11.38 -13.83 14.86
CA ILE A 322 -12.35 -14.87 15.25
C ILE A 322 -11.57 -16.14 15.58
N PRO A 323 -11.58 -16.64 16.83
CA PRO A 323 -10.73 -17.76 17.24
C PRO A 323 -10.91 -19.06 16.44
N THR A 324 -12.11 -19.29 15.90
CA THR A 324 -12.42 -20.48 15.08
C THR A 324 -11.89 -20.38 13.65
N ASN A 325 -11.43 -19.20 13.25
CA ASN A 325 -10.90 -18.95 11.91
C ASN A 325 -9.39 -19.17 11.79
N ILE A 326 -8.72 -19.52 12.89
CA ILE A 326 -7.28 -19.80 12.92
C ILE A 326 -7.02 -21.21 13.48
N VAL A 327 -6.11 -21.91 12.82
CA VAL A 327 -5.53 -23.17 13.32
C VAL A 327 -4.03 -23.08 13.26
N ARG A 328 -3.36 -23.13 14.42
CA ARG A 328 -1.91 -23.14 14.55
C ARG A 328 -1.39 -24.56 14.74
N PHE A 329 -0.19 -24.81 14.24
CA PHE A 329 0.47 -26.10 14.33
C PHE A 329 1.98 -25.97 14.10
N ASN A 330 2.72 -27.06 14.31
CA ASN A 330 4.14 -27.11 14.02
C ASN A 330 4.40 -27.90 12.74
N VAL A 331 5.34 -27.41 11.93
CA VAL A 331 5.92 -28.11 10.80
C VAL A 331 7.40 -28.40 11.06
N PRO A 332 7.93 -29.55 10.60
CA PRO A 332 9.35 -29.89 10.71
C PRO A 332 10.20 -29.08 9.73
N ALA A 333 11.51 -29.15 9.91
CA ALA A 333 12.48 -28.72 8.91
C ALA A 333 12.37 -29.55 7.63
N GLY A 334 12.80 -28.98 6.50
CA GLY A 334 12.83 -29.60 5.19
C GLY A 334 11.77 -29.07 4.22
N VAL A 335 11.67 -29.72 3.07
CA VAL A 335 10.70 -29.34 2.03
C VAL A 335 9.29 -29.64 2.51
N LEU A 336 8.39 -28.68 2.29
CA LEU A 336 6.97 -28.78 2.65
C LEU A 336 6.11 -28.55 1.41
N THR A 337 4.99 -29.27 1.32
CA THR A 337 3.94 -28.99 0.35
C THR A 337 2.69 -28.53 1.10
N HIS A 338 2.22 -27.34 0.77
CA HIS A 338 1.00 -26.78 1.29
C HIS A 338 -0.07 -26.77 0.19
N ALA A 339 -1.28 -27.18 0.54
CA ALA A 339 -2.42 -27.17 -0.37
C ALA A 339 -3.63 -26.50 0.28
N LEU A 340 -4.26 -25.60 -0.46
CA LEU A 340 -5.56 -25.04 -0.18
C LEU A 340 -6.54 -25.53 -1.26
N ARG A 341 -7.53 -26.33 -0.88
CA ARG A 341 -8.67 -26.65 -1.72
C ARG A 341 -9.84 -25.79 -1.31
N TRP A 342 -10.20 -24.87 -2.19
CA TRP A 342 -11.28 -23.91 -1.99
C TRP A 342 -12.49 -24.28 -2.85
N GLU A 343 -13.63 -24.47 -2.18
CA GLU A 343 -14.92 -24.84 -2.75
C GLU A 343 -15.99 -23.89 -2.21
N PRO A 344 -17.15 -23.72 -2.85
CA PRO A 344 -18.24 -22.93 -2.30
C PRO A 344 -18.55 -23.33 -0.84
N GLY A 345 -18.39 -22.37 0.09
CA GLY A 345 -18.64 -22.56 1.52
C GLY A 345 -17.67 -23.51 2.24
N LYS A 346 -16.55 -23.90 1.63
CA LYS A 346 -15.61 -24.83 2.24
C LYS A 346 -14.18 -24.56 1.79
N ALA A 347 -13.25 -24.43 2.76
CA ALA A 347 -11.83 -24.37 2.52
C ALA A 347 -11.12 -25.50 3.27
N THR A 348 -10.39 -26.34 2.54
CA THR A 348 -9.60 -27.46 3.10
C THR A 348 -8.12 -27.13 2.94
N PHE A 349 -7.46 -26.94 4.06
CA PHE A 349 -6.02 -26.73 4.12
C PHE A 349 -5.31 -28.03 4.48
N THR A 350 -4.16 -28.28 3.85
CA THR A 350 -3.36 -29.50 4.10
C THR A 350 -1.88 -29.19 3.94
N THR A 351 -1.06 -29.72 4.84
CA THR A 351 0.40 -29.63 4.76
C THR A 351 1.01 -31.01 4.80
N TYR A 352 1.97 -31.26 3.92
CA TYR A 352 2.70 -32.51 3.80
C TYR A 352 4.21 -32.28 3.93
N ALA A 353 4.94 -33.32 4.40
CA ALA A 353 6.39 -33.34 4.29
C ALA A 353 6.82 -33.71 2.87
N GLY A 354 7.89 -33.08 2.39
CA GLY A 354 8.47 -33.31 1.07
C GLY A 354 7.68 -32.64 -0.07
N ALA A 355 8.22 -32.77 -1.29
CA ALA A 355 7.61 -32.28 -2.52
C ALA A 355 6.52 -33.24 -3.01
N GLN A 356 5.31 -33.07 -2.54
CA GLN A 356 4.15 -33.90 -2.91
C GLN A 356 3.37 -33.26 -4.06
N VAL A 357 3.12 -34.01 -5.12
CA VAL A 357 2.34 -33.50 -6.26
C VAL A 357 0.94 -34.14 -6.33
N ALA A 358 0.71 -35.24 -5.67
CA ALA A 358 -0.58 -35.94 -5.62
C ALA A 358 -0.71 -36.82 -4.37
N GLY A 359 -1.61 -36.52 -3.53
CA GLY A 359 -2.36 -37.13 -2.45
C GLY A 359 -2.13 -38.54 -1.92
N ARG A 360 -0.91 -39.10 -1.98
CA ARG A 360 -0.62 -40.40 -1.43
C ARG A 360 0.08 -40.39 -0.04
N ALA A 361 0.56 -39.22 0.40
CA ALA A 361 1.22 -39.09 1.69
C ALA A 361 0.21 -38.76 2.79
N HIS A 362 0.52 -39.20 4.02
CA HIS A 362 -0.21 -38.77 5.20
C HIS A 362 0.12 -37.27 5.45
N PRO A 363 -0.88 -36.40 5.65
CA PRO A 363 -0.63 -35.01 5.95
C PRO A 363 -0.02 -34.86 7.35
N LEU A 364 0.91 -33.89 7.47
CA LEU A 364 1.40 -33.40 8.76
C LEU A 364 0.28 -32.67 9.51
N ASN A 365 -0.53 -31.90 8.78
CA ASN A 365 -1.71 -31.24 9.29
C ASN A 365 -2.78 -31.13 8.19
N LYS A 366 -4.05 -31.22 8.60
CA LYS A 366 -5.21 -30.96 7.74
C LYS A 366 -6.31 -30.32 8.55
N HIS A 367 -6.89 -29.24 8.00
CA HIS A 367 -8.06 -28.60 8.60
C HIS A 367 -9.10 -28.23 7.54
N VAL A 368 -10.37 -28.23 7.94
CA VAL A 368 -11.50 -27.87 7.07
C VAL A 368 -12.28 -26.76 7.75
N PHE A 369 -12.35 -25.61 7.09
CA PHE A 369 -13.24 -24.52 7.48
C PHE A 369 -14.54 -24.61 6.66
N THR A 370 -15.67 -24.40 7.33
CA THR A 370 -17.00 -24.34 6.72
C THR A 370 -17.78 -23.08 7.15
N ALA A 371 -17.19 -22.26 8.02
CA ALA A 371 -17.71 -20.98 8.43
C ALA A 371 -16.77 -19.86 7.93
N HIS A 372 -17.35 -18.72 7.58
CA HIS A 372 -16.64 -17.52 7.10
C HIS A 372 -15.80 -17.74 5.83
N VAL A 373 -15.98 -18.87 5.14
CA VAL A 373 -15.29 -19.12 3.87
C VAL A 373 -15.85 -18.17 2.81
N PRO A 374 -14.99 -17.31 2.21
CA PRO A 374 -15.46 -16.33 1.23
C PRO A 374 -15.95 -17.00 -0.06
N THR A 375 -16.72 -16.26 -0.83
CA THR A 375 -17.06 -16.62 -2.22
C THR A 375 -15.95 -16.14 -3.13
N ALA A 376 -15.56 -16.95 -4.11
CA ALA A 376 -14.56 -16.55 -5.11
C ALA A 376 -15.06 -15.35 -5.94
N GLY A 377 -14.14 -14.46 -6.28
CA GLY A 377 -14.41 -13.22 -7.00
C GLY A 377 -13.17 -12.72 -7.75
N ASP A 378 -12.72 -11.52 -7.42
CA ASP A 378 -11.56 -10.87 -8.06
C ASP A 378 -10.23 -11.13 -7.34
N GLU A 379 -10.21 -12.00 -6.32
CA GLU A 379 -9.00 -12.36 -5.60
C GLU A 379 -7.95 -12.97 -6.51
N VAL A 380 -6.69 -12.72 -6.18
CA VAL A 380 -5.56 -13.37 -6.83
C VAL A 380 -4.69 -14.08 -5.78
N ALA A 381 -3.91 -15.08 -6.20
CA ALA A 381 -2.94 -15.70 -5.30
C ALA A 381 -1.76 -14.76 -5.08
N HIS A 382 -1.30 -14.69 -3.85
CA HIS A 382 -0.15 -13.91 -3.38
C HIS A 382 0.87 -14.83 -2.72
N ILE A 383 2.13 -14.46 -2.81
CA ILE A 383 3.25 -15.04 -2.04
C ILE A 383 4.07 -13.88 -1.52
N ASN A 384 4.22 -13.77 -0.19
CA ASN A 384 5.03 -12.73 0.41
C ASN A 384 5.96 -13.23 1.51
N LEU A 385 7.01 -12.44 1.76
CA LEU A 385 7.85 -12.54 2.94
C LEU A 385 7.97 -11.16 3.55
N TYR A 386 7.44 -11.01 4.78
CA TYR A 386 7.33 -9.71 5.43
C TYR A 386 7.72 -9.74 6.92
N VAL A 387 7.80 -8.56 7.56
CA VAL A 387 8.16 -8.42 8.97
C VAL A 387 6.91 -8.19 9.82
N PHE A 388 6.70 -9.05 10.81
CA PHE A 388 5.62 -8.94 11.77
C PHE A 388 5.93 -7.88 12.85
N GLY A 389 5.10 -6.84 12.92
CA GLY A 389 5.33 -5.67 13.77
C GLY A 389 4.86 -5.79 15.21
N TRP A 390 3.95 -6.72 15.53
CA TRP A 390 3.45 -6.92 16.90
C TRP A 390 4.28 -7.92 17.73
N GLY A 391 5.34 -8.49 17.12
CA GLY A 391 6.19 -9.46 17.77
C GLY A 391 6.98 -8.89 18.95
N LYS A 392 7.33 -9.73 19.92
CA LYS A 392 8.17 -9.36 21.08
C LYS A 392 9.64 -9.24 20.70
N VAL A 393 10.07 -10.00 19.68
CA VAL A 393 11.46 -10.02 19.20
C VAL A 393 11.49 -9.38 17.82
N PRO A 394 12.20 -8.26 17.65
CA PRO A 394 12.37 -7.66 16.33
C PRO A 394 13.26 -8.53 15.44
N LEU A 395 13.10 -8.39 14.12
CA LEU A 395 13.96 -9.06 13.15
C LEU A 395 15.42 -8.57 13.33
N GLN A 396 16.39 -9.48 13.33
CA GLN A 396 17.81 -9.19 13.57
C GLN A 396 18.67 -9.31 12.32
N ARG A 397 18.31 -10.22 11.42
CA ARG A 397 19.07 -10.52 10.20
C ARG A 397 18.15 -10.62 8.99
N GLU A 398 18.76 -10.55 7.83
CA GLU A 398 18.07 -10.80 6.56
C GLU A 398 17.54 -12.25 6.52
N ASN A 399 16.42 -12.44 5.88
CA ASN A 399 15.78 -13.74 5.71
C ASN A 399 15.49 -13.96 4.22
N GLU A 400 15.62 -15.19 3.77
CA GLU A 400 15.29 -15.60 2.41
C GLU A 400 14.53 -16.91 2.45
N ILE A 401 13.51 -17.03 1.60
CA ILE A 401 12.79 -18.29 1.38
C ILE A 401 12.78 -18.64 -0.10
N VAL A 402 12.62 -19.92 -0.39
CA VAL A 402 12.49 -20.41 -1.74
C VAL A 402 11.21 -21.20 -1.90
N VAL A 403 10.36 -20.76 -2.84
CA VAL A 403 9.19 -21.51 -3.29
C VAL A 403 9.58 -22.24 -4.57
N GLU A 404 9.64 -23.56 -4.51
CA GLU A 404 10.08 -24.36 -5.64
C GLU A 404 9.00 -24.46 -6.72
N LYS A 405 7.73 -24.45 -6.31
CA LYS A 405 6.63 -24.66 -7.24
C LYS A 405 5.32 -24.09 -6.75
N PHE A 406 4.57 -23.55 -7.68
CA PHE A 406 3.15 -23.28 -7.55
C PHE A 406 2.37 -24.11 -8.57
N LYS A 407 1.22 -24.65 -8.19
CA LYS A 407 0.27 -25.31 -9.10
C LYS A 407 -1.15 -24.97 -8.72
N TYR A 408 -1.98 -24.86 -9.72
CA TYR A 408 -3.43 -24.73 -9.55
C TYR A 408 -4.15 -25.82 -10.33
N PHE A 409 -5.18 -26.38 -9.71
CA PHE A 409 -6.10 -27.36 -10.28
C PHE A 409 -7.52 -26.86 -10.05
N PRO A 410 -8.30 -26.62 -11.15
CA PRO A 410 -9.68 -26.12 -11.06
C PRO A 410 -10.66 -27.12 -10.45
#